data_925fad0faa3c3b4c21e2eacae21b1d31
#
_entry.id   925fad0faa3c3b4c21e2eacae21b1d31
#
_cell.length_a   1.000
_cell.length_b   1.000
_cell.length_c   1.000
_cell.angle_alpha   90.00
_cell.angle_beta   90.00
_cell.angle_gamma   90.00
#
_symmetry.space_group_name_H-M   'P 1'
#
loop_
_entity.id
_entity.type
_entity.pdbx_description
1 polymer ?
#
loop_
_entity_poly.entity_id
_entity_poly.type
_entity_poly.pdbx_seq_one_letter_code
_entity_poly.pdbx_strand_id
1 'polypeptide(L)'
;MDKVAIVILNWNGKKMIRKFLPSVIENSSGVTIYVADNASSDGSLDLLRNHFPGVRTIVLDRNWGFAEGYNKALKEVEAEYYVLMNSDIEVTPQWLEPLVGFMDEHNDVAACQPKLLSESARDSFEYAGASGGYIDRYGYPFCRGRIFDVVEKDNGQYDDPCEIFWATGACLMIRSEDYWKAGGLDGRFFAHNEEIDLCWRLRLLGRKIYCLPQSRIFHVGGGTLPKGNPRKTFLNFRNNLTMLYKNLSERELRHVMFVRWILDYVAAWHTLLLNGNVGDFKAIYKARHSFRKWRKDFDKDRDKIQSSAILYDIPERRKFSILWQYYLKSRKVFSALEE
;
A
#
# COMPACT_ATOMS: atom_id res chain seq x y z
N MET A 1 8.02 -13.86 -22.20
CA MET A 1 7.76 -13.25 -20.87
C MET A 1 8.30 -11.82 -20.90
N ASP A 2 7.46 -10.85 -20.61
CA ASP A 2 7.87 -9.45 -20.58
C ASP A 2 8.85 -9.22 -19.41
N LYS A 3 9.81 -8.27 -19.54
CA LYS A 3 10.67 -7.86 -18.43
C LYS A 3 9.83 -7.17 -17.34
N VAL A 4 8.98 -6.22 -17.74
CA VAL A 4 8.09 -5.45 -16.89
C VAL A 4 6.70 -5.41 -17.46
N ALA A 5 5.68 -5.56 -16.62
CA ALA A 5 4.29 -5.29 -16.96
C ALA A 5 3.71 -4.26 -15.98
N ILE A 6 3.21 -3.15 -16.50
CA ILE A 6 2.46 -2.18 -15.70
C ILE A 6 1.00 -2.60 -15.70
N VAL A 7 0.44 -2.81 -14.51
CA VAL A 7 -0.96 -3.23 -14.34
C VAL A 7 -1.71 -2.16 -13.53
N ILE A 8 -2.64 -1.49 -14.19
CA ILE A 8 -3.48 -0.45 -13.59
C ILE A 8 -4.85 -1.05 -13.29
N LEU A 9 -5.21 -1.13 -11.99
CA LEU A 9 -6.54 -1.59 -11.60
C LEU A 9 -7.51 -0.41 -11.65
N ASN A 10 -8.57 -0.54 -12.46
CA ASN A 10 -9.58 0.49 -12.67
C ASN A 10 -10.96 0.07 -12.20
N TRP A 11 -11.65 0.93 -11.45
CA TRP A 11 -13.07 0.81 -11.14
C TRP A 11 -13.75 2.18 -11.15
N ASN A 12 -14.57 2.41 -12.19
CA ASN A 12 -15.26 3.68 -12.41
C ASN A 12 -14.31 4.90 -12.44
N GLY A 13 -13.11 4.68 -13.01
CA GLY A 13 -12.05 5.67 -13.07
C GLY A 13 -11.86 6.33 -14.44
N LYS A 14 -12.89 6.39 -15.28
CA LYS A 14 -12.81 6.95 -16.65
C LYS A 14 -12.10 8.30 -16.73
N LYS A 15 -12.39 9.20 -15.77
CA LYS A 15 -11.78 10.54 -15.72
C LYS A 15 -10.28 10.46 -15.40
N MET A 16 -9.88 9.55 -14.50
CA MET A 16 -8.48 9.34 -14.10
C MET A 16 -7.70 8.70 -15.24
N ILE A 17 -8.21 7.62 -15.83
CA ILE A 17 -7.62 6.98 -17.01
C ILE A 17 -7.39 8.02 -18.13
N ARG A 18 -8.40 8.84 -18.45
CA ARG A 18 -8.27 9.86 -19.52
C ARG A 18 -7.17 10.88 -19.20
N LYS A 19 -7.02 11.27 -17.93
CA LYS A 19 -6.05 12.30 -17.51
C LYS A 19 -4.64 11.75 -17.40
N PHE A 20 -4.45 10.57 -16.81
CA PHE A 20 -3.15 10.11 -16.36
C PHE A 20 -2.52 9.00 -17.21
N LEU A 21 -3.32 8.16 -17.85
CA LEU A 21 -2.79 7.07 -18.70
C LEU A 21 -1.87 7.56 -19.84
N PRO A 22 -2.09 8.75 -20.48
CA PRO A 22 -1.14 9.28 -21.46
C PRO A 22 0.28 9.41 -20.93
N SER A 23 0.48 9.94 -19.73
CA SER A 23 1.82 10.07 -19.14
C SER A 23 2.50 8.70 -18.94
N VAL A 24 1.74 7.68 -18.55
CA VAL A 24 2.25 6.31 -18.37
C VAL A 24 2.70 5.73 -19.72
N ILE A 25 1.89 5.93 -20.79
CA ILE A 25 2.22 5.44 -22.13
C ILE A 25 3.47 6.13 -22.68
N GLU A 26 3.54 7.44 -22.55
CA GLU A 26 4.65 8.26 -23.08
C GLU A 26 5.98 7.97 -22.39
N ASN A 27 5.96 7.72 -21.07
CA ASN A 27 7.16 7.56 -20.27
C ASN A 27 7.49 6.09 -19.91
N SER A 28 6.85 5.10 -20.56
CA SER A 28 7.10 3.68 -20.33
C SER A 28 7.27 2.93 -21.65
N SER A 29 8.10 3.45 -22.55
CA SER A 29 8.36 2.86 -23.87
C SER A 29 8.91 1.44 -23.75
N GLY A 30 8.40 0.52 -24.59
CA GLY A 30 8.84 -0.87 -24.62
C GLY A 30 8.28 -1.75 -23.49
N VAL A 31 7.39 -1.20 -22.67
CA VAL A 31 6.74 -1.92 -21.57
C VAL A 31 5.29 -2.20 -21.88
N THR A 32 4.81 -3.41 -21.60
CA THR A 32 3.40 -3.74 -21.77
C THR A 32 2.56 -3.14 -20.66
N ILE A 33 1.56 -2.35 -21.02
CA ILE A 33 0.62 -1.71 -20.10
C ILE A 33 -0.71 -2.44 -20.15
N TYR A 34 -1.20 -2.85 -18.99
CA TYR A 34 -2.50 -3.46 -18.78
C TYR A 34 -3.39 -2.53 -17.97
N VAL A 35 -4.65 -2.39 -18.38
CA VAL A 35 -5.70 -1.84 -17.52
C VAL A 35 -6.65 -2.97 -17.18
N ALA A 36 -6.67 -3.36 -15.92
CA ALA A 36 -7.59 -4.35 -15.39
C ALA A 36 -8.88 -3.64 -14.94
N ASP A 37 -9.92 -3.76 -15.73
CA ASP A 37 -11.22 -3.16 -15.42
C ASP A 37 -12.01 -4.05 -14.47
N ASN A 38 -12.25 -3.55 -13.28
CA ASN A 38 -12.90 -4.24 -12.17
C ASN A 38 -14.43 -4.10 -12.23
N ALA A 39 -15.01 -4.37 -13.42
CA ALA A 39 -16.42 -4.22 -13.77
C ALA A 39 -16.92 -2.77 -13.63
N SER A 40 -16.30 -1.84 -14.33
CA SER A 40 -16.74 -0.45 -14.36
C SER A 40 -18.03 -0.27 -15.18
N SER A 41 -18.84 0.70 -14.75
CA SER A 41 -20.10 1.09 -15.41
C SER A 41 -20.09 2.50 -15.98
N ASP A 42 -18.95 3.22 -15.88
CA ASP A 42 -18.81 4.64 -16.26
C ASP A 42 -18.34 4.86 -17.71
N GLY A 43 -18.23 3.81 -18.52
CA GLY A 43 -17.71 3.85 -19.88
C GLY A 43 -16.17 3.90 -19.94
N SER A 44 -15.46 3.42 -18.92
CA SER A 44 -14.01 3.23 -18.93
C SER A 44 -13.56 2.31 -20.05
N LEU A 45 -14.26 1.20 -20.29
CA LEU A 45 -13.93 0.23 -21.33
C LEU A 45 -14.02 0.84 -22.73
N ASP A 46 -15.05 1.64 -23.00
CA ASP A 46 -15.20 2.32 -24.29
C ASP A 46 -14.10 3.37 -24.50
N LEU A 47 -13.71 4.08 -23.44
CA LEU A 47 -12.59 5.00 -23.49
C LEU A 47 -11.29 4.27 -23.87
N LEU A 48 -11.00 3.13 -23.23
CA LEU A 48 -9.80 2.35 -23.52
C LEU A 48 -9.77 1.85 -24.96
N ARG A 49 -10.86 1.25 -25.43
CA ARG A 49 -10.97 0.74 -26.82
C ARG A 49 -10.78 1.83 -27.87
N ASN A 50 -11.40 3.00 -27.66
CA ASN A 50 -11.44 4.05 -28.67
C ASN A 50 -10.22 4.99 -28.65
N HIS A 51 -9.58 5.20 -27.50
CA HIS A 51 -8.52 6.21 -27.35
C HIS A 51 -7.15 5.61 -26.99
N PHE A 52 -7.11 4.37 -26.48
CA PHE A 52 -5.87 3.71 -26.04
C PHE A 52 -5.74 2.29 -26.57
N PRO A 53 -5.82 2.08 -27.90
CA PRO A 53 -5.84 0.73 -28.50
C PRO A 53 -4.54 -0.07 -28.27
N GLY A 54 -3.43 0.60 -27.93
CA GLY A 54 -2.16 -0.05 -27.59
C GLY A 54 -2.08 -0.59 -26.17
N VAL A 55 -3.07 -0.30 -25.32
CA VAL A 55 -3.13 -0.77 -23.94
C VAL A 55 -3.92 -2.08 -23.88
N ARG A 56 -3.38 -3.10 -23.25
CA ARG A 56 -4.08 -4.37 -23.05
C ARG A 56 -5.14 -4.22 -21.96
N THR A 57 -6.35 -4.70 -22.23
CA THR A 57 -7.46 -4.59 -21.27
C THR A 57 -7.81 -5.97 -20.73
N ILE A 58 -7.81 -6.14 -19.42
CA ILE A 58 -8.31 -7.31 -18.69
C ILE A 58 -9.67 -6.93 -18.11
N VAL A 59 -10.72 -7.69 -18.40
CA VAL A 59 -12.07 -7.38 -17.92
C VAL A 59 -12.50 -8.39 -16.88
N LEU A 60 -12.66 -7.91 -15.64
CA LEU A 60 -13.13 -8.73 -14.53
C LEU A 60 -14.68 -8.75 -14.49
N ASP A 61 -15.25 -9.86 -14.03
CA ASP A 61 -16.69 -10.13 -14.02
C ASP A 61 -17.49 -9.29 -13.00
N ARG A 62 -16.81 -8.76 -11.96
CA ARG A 62 -17.40 -7.91 -10.93
C ARG A 62 -16.31 -7.09 -10.22
N ASN A 63 -16.71 -6.13 -9.39
CA ASN A 63 -15.78 -5.43 -8.51
C ASN A 63 -15.30 -6.34 -7.36
N TRP A 64 -14.10 -6.87 -7.50
CA TRP A 64 -13.42 -7.72 -6.53
C TRP A 64 -12.69 -6.95 -5.43
N GLY A 65 -12.77 -5.61 -5.42
CA GLY A 65 -11.93 -4.75 -4.60
C GLY A 65 -10.51 -4.63 -5.13
N PHE A 66 -9.65 -4.04 -4.34
CA PHE A 66 -8.25 -3.81 -4.73
C PHE A 66 -7.43 -5.11 -4.72
N ALA A 67 -7.39 -5.80 -3.59
CA ALA A 67 -6.54 -6.96 -3.37
C ALA A 67 -6.86 -8.13 -4.33
N GLU A 68 -8.10 -8.59 -4.34
CA GLU A 68 -8.49 -9.71 -5.22
C GLU A 68 -8.56 -9.30 -6.69
N GLY A 69 -8.87 -8.04 -6.99
CA GLY A 69 -8.83 -7.50 -8.34
C GLY A 69 -7.43 -7.64 -8.95
N TYR A 70 -6.37 -7.25 -8.22
CA TYR A 70 -4.99 -7.48 -8.67
C TYR A 70 -4.64 -8.95 -8.77
N ASN A 71 -4.99 -9.78 -7.79
CA ASN A 71 -4.71 -11.22 -7.86
C ASN A 71 -5.29 -11.86 -9.13
N LYS A 72 -6.51 -11.47 -9.51
CA LYS A 72 -7.15 -11.98 -10.73
C LYS A 72 -6.48 -11.46 -12.00
N ALA A 73 -6.21 -10.17 -12.06
CA ALA A 73 -5.56 -9.56 -13.21
C ALA A 73 -4.16 -10.12 -13.45
N LEU A 74 -3.34 -10.24 -12.39
CA LEU A 74 -1.96 -10.72 -12.49
C LEU A 74 -1.83 -12.19 -12.89
N LYS A 75 -2.89 -13.00 -12.79
CA LYS A 75 -2.90 -14.37 -13.32
C LYS A 75 -2.90 -14.40 -14.86
N GLU A 76 -3.30 -13.31 -15.51
CA GLU A 76 -3.33 -13.17 -16.96
C GLU A 76 -2.08 -12.44 -17.49
N VAL A 77 -1.11 -12.12 -16.61
CA VAL A 77 0.08 -11.33 -16.96
C VAL A 77 1.35 -12.15 -16.72
N GLU A 78 2.15 -12.29 -17.78
CA GLU A 78 3.44 -12.97 -17.72
C GLU A 78 4.58 -11.95 -17.84
N ALA A 79 5.19 -11.60 -16.69
CA ALA A 79 6.34 -10.71 -16.62
C ALA A 79 7.27 -11.07 -15.46
N GLU A 80 8.54 -10.66 -15.56
CA GLU A 80 9.50 -10.82 -14.46
C GLU A 80 9.16 -9.88 -13.30
N TYR A 81 8.79 -8.63 -13.63
CA TYR A 81 8.36 -7.62 -12.68
C TYR A 81 6.93 -7.17 -12.97
N TYR A 82 6.11 -7.13 -11.93
CA TYR A 82 4.83 -6.44 -11.98
C TYR A 82 4.97 -5.03 -11.40
N VAL A 83 4.38 -4.04 -12.05
CA VAL A 83 4.14 -2.72 -11.46
C VAL A 83 2.65 -2.59 -11.21
N LEU A 84 2.25 -2.71 -9.94
CA LEU A 84 0.88 -2.41 -9.51
C LEU A 84 0.75 -0.90 -9.41
N MET A 85 -0.18 -0.29 -10.16
CA MET A 85 -0.31 1.15 -10.24
C MET A 85 -1.78 1.58 -10.16
N ASN A 86 -2.06 2.64 -9.41
CA ASN A 86 -3.38 3.27 -9.38
C ASN A 86 -3.64 4.04 -10.68
N SER A 87 -4.91 4.22 -11.03
CA SER A 87 -5.34 4.94 -12.23
C SER A 87 -5.18 6.47 -12.14
N ASP A 88 -4.85 7.01 -10.96
CA ASP A 88 -4.68 8.44 -10.67
C ASP A 88 -3.20 8.84 -10.43
N ILE A 89 -2.30 8.13 -11.10
CA ILE A 89 -0.85 8.38 -11.08
C ILE A 89 -0.40 9.08 -12.36
N GLU A 90 0.34 10.18 -12.20
CA GLU A 90 1.16 10.81 -13.23
C GLU A 90 2.62 10.38 -13.05
N VAL A 91 3.22 9.80 -14.07
CA VAL A 91 4.63 9.43 -14.03
C VAL A 91 5.49 10.50 -14.71
N THR A 92 6.76 10.61 -14.28
CA THR A 92 7.74 11.52 -14.89
C THR A 92 8.61 10.81 -15.94
N PRO A 93 9.31 11.52 -16.82
CA PRO A 93 10.32 10.91 -17.69
C PRO A 93 11.32 10.07 -16.91
N GLN A 94 11.68 8.91 -17.46
CA GLN A 94 12.69 7.99 -16.87
C GLN A 94 12.34 7.50 -15.45
N TRP A 95 11.06 7.43 -15.09
CA TRP A 95 10.64 6.99 -13.75
C TRP A 95 10.87 5.50 -13.50
N LEU A 96 10.82 4.69 -14.55
CA LEU A 96 10.84 3.23 -14.45
C LEU A 96 12.26 2.66 -14.40
N GLU A 97 13.19 3.27 -15.14
CA GLU A 97 14.55 2.78 -15.31
C GLU A 97 15.32 2.62 -14.00
N PRO A 98 15.27 3.59 -13.05
CA PRO A 98 15.93 3.41 -11.75
C PRO A 98 15.37 2.23 -10.94
N LEU A 99 14.06 1.95 -11.06
CA LEU A 99 13.41 0.83 -10.37
C LEU A 99 13.90 -0.50 -10.95
N VAL A 100 13.88 -0.63 -12.28
CA VAL A 100 14.30 -1.85 -12.98
C VAL A 100 15.78 -2.12 -12.74
N GLY A 101 16.64 -1.12 -12.95
CA GLY A 101 18.09 -1.25 -12.76
C GLY A 101 18.44 -1.70 -11.34
N PHE A 102 17.83 -1.07 -10.34
CA PHE A 102 18.06 -1.46 -8.95
C PHE A 102 17.60 -2.89 -8.65
N MET A 103 16.43 -3.28 -9.13
CA MET A 103 15.92 -4.64 -8.94
C MET A 103 16.79 -5.68 -9.65
N ASP A 104 17.36 -5.38 -10.82
CA ASP A 104 18.26 -6.28 -11.55
C ASP A 104 19.60 -6.50 -10.83
N GLU A 105 20.12 -5.46 -10.19
CA GLU A 105 21.37 -5.50 -9.44
C GLU A 105 21.24 -6.13 -8.05
N HIS A 106 20.01 -6.14 -7.48
CA HIS A 106 19.78 -6.57 -6.10
C HIS A 106 18.78 -7.73 -6.01
N ASN A 107 19.27 -8.95 -6.17
CA ASN A 107 18.44 -10.16 -6.16
C ASN A 107 17.74 -10.46 -4.83
N ASP A 108 18.18 -9.88 -3.73
CA ASP A 108 17.57 -10.00 -2.39
C ASP A 108 16.39 -9.02 -2.18
N VAL A 109 16.19 -8.08 -3.11
CA VAL A 109 15.08 -7.13 -3.10
C VAL A 109 13.87 -7.74 -3.82
N ALA A 110 12.76 -7.89 -3.11
CA ALA A 110 11.50 -8.38 -3.68
C ALA A 110 10.68 -7.28 -4.33
N ALA A 111 10.70 -6.08 -3.76
CA ALA A 111 9.85 -4.99 -4.21
C ALA A 111 10.49 -3.62 -3.97
N CYS A 112 10.08 -2.64 -4.76
CA CYS A 112 10.45 -1.25 -4.56
C CYS A 112 9.30 -0.30 -4.95
N GLN A 113 9.41 0.94 -4.49
CA GLN A 113 8.51 2.02 -4.87
C GLN A 113 9.30 3.27 -5.28
N PRO A 114 8.75 4.12 -6.16
CA PRO A 114 9.26 5.47 -6.39
C PRO A 114 9.00 6.39 -5.20
N LYS A 115 9.54 7.60 -5.21
CA LYS A 115 9.09 8.72 -4.38
C LYS A 115 7.74 9.21 -4.90
N LEU A 116 6.74 9.31 -4.00
CA LEU A 116 5.42 9.81 -4.32
C LEU A 116 5.24 11.24 -3.83
N LEU A 117 4.91 12.12 -4.76
CA LEU A 117 4.57 13.51 -4.49
C LEU A 117 3.08 13.74 -4.76
N SER A 118 2.52 14.77 -4.13
CA SER A 118 1.11 15.14 -4.35
C SER A 118 0.93 15.77 -5.73
N GLU A 119 -0.08 15.33 -6.49
CA GLU A 119 -0.39 15.94 -7.78
C GLU A 119 -0.88 17.40 -7.63
N SER A 120 -1.63 17.67 -6.57
CA SER A 120 -2.18 19.01 -6.29
C SER A 120 -1.21 19.95 -5.59
N ALA A 121 -0.15 19.42 -4.94
CA ALA A 121 0.88 20.19 -4.25
C ALA A 121 2.25 19.56 -4.51
N ARG A 122 2.78 19.80 -5.72
CA ARG A 122 3.95 19.09 -6.28
C ARG A 122 5.25 19.26 -5.50
N ASP A 123 5.31 20.20 -4.56
CA ASP A 123 6.41 20.41 -3.62
C ASP A 123 6.23 19.67 -2.30
N SER A 124 5.22 18.82 -2.19
CA SER A 124 4.88 18.10 -0.97
C SER A 124 4.78 16.60 -1.21
N PHE A 125 5.15 15.82 -0.20
CA PHE A 125 4.97 14.38 -0.28
C PHE A 125 3.50 13.99 -0.42
N GLU A 126 3.25 12.82 -0.97
CA GLU A 126 1.90 12.27 -1.04
C GLU A 126 1.57 11.51 0.26
N TYR A 127 0.31 11.51 0.64
CA TYR A 127 -0.16 10.95 1.92
C TYR A 127 0.03 9.42 2.05
N ALA A 128 -0.18 8.66 0.98
CA ALA A 128 -0.30 7.20 1.02
C ALA A 128 1.00 6.43 0.75
N GLY A 129 2.16 7.09 0.69
CA GLY A 129 3.41 6.38 0.39
C GLY A 129 4.64 7.25 0.57
N ALA A 130 4.52 8.53 0.27
CA ALA A 130 5.60 9.51 0.42
C ALA A 130 6.97 8.97 -0.09
N SER A 131 8.02 8.98 0.74
CA SER A 131 9.33 8.40 0.43
C SER A 131 9.58 7.08 1.16
N GLY A 132 8.54 6.22 1.21
CA GLY A 132 8.61 4.87 1.78
C GLY A 132 7.90 4.71 3.12
N GLY A 133 7.40 3.52 3.35
CA GLY A 133 6.58 3.17 4.49
C GLY A 133 7.32 2.43 5.61
N TYR A 134 6.97 2.77 6.83
CA TYR A 134 7.42 2.16 8.07
C TYR A 134 6.21 1.74 8.92
N ILE A 135 6.44 0.92 9.92
CA ILE A 135 5.42 0.54 10.90
C ILE A 135 6.00 0.59 12.30
N ASP A 136 5.21 1.02 13.28
CA ASP A 136 5.64 1.02 14.67
C ASP A 136 5.43 -0.36 15.34
N ARG A 137 5.91 -0.52 16.58
CA ARG A 137 5.77 -1.78 17.34
C ARG A 137 4.32 -2.23 17.54
N TYR A 138 3.35 -1.34 17.44
CA TYR A 138 1.93 -1.64 17.61
C TYR A 138 1.17 -1.74 16.28
N GLY A 139 1.88 -1.66 15.15
CA GLY A 139 1.31 -1.83 13.84
C GLY A 139 0.65 -0.59 13.25
N TYR A 140 1.00 0.60 13.72
CA TYR A 140 0.57 1.85 13.11
C TYR A 140 1.52 2.23 11.96
N PRO A 141 1.02 2.32 10.70
CA PRO A 141 1.85 2.68 9.57
C PRO A 141 2.09 4.19 9.51
N PHE A 142 3.30 4.57 9.13
CA PHE A 142 3.71 5.94 8.84
C PHE A 142 4.72 5.94 7.70
N CYS A 143 5.04 7.11 7.15
CA CYS A 143 5.93 7.21 6.01
C CYS A 143 7.07 8.20 6.28
N ARG A 144 8.16 8.01 5.57
CA ARG A 144 9.24 8.97 5.44
C ARG A 144 8.74 10.14 4.59
N GLY A 145 8.39 11.25 5.25
CA GLY A 145 7.71 12.42 4.67
C GLY A 145 6.25 12.60 5.11
N ARG A 146 5.67 11.65 5.94
CA ARG A 146 4.32 11.81 6.47
C ARG A 146 4.11 11.03 7.78
N ILE A 147 3.65 11.71 8.83
CA ILE A 147 3.20 11.10 10.09
C ILE A 147 1.78 11.56 10.36
N PHE A 148 0.81 10.64 10.38
CA PHE A 148 -0.62 10.90 10.45
C PHE A 148 -1.06 11.97 9.43
N ASP A 149 -1.60 13.11 9.88
CA ASP A 149 -2.08 14.19 9.02
C ASP A 149 -1.00 15.22 8.66
N VAL A 150 0.19 15.11 9.23
CA VAL A 150 1.31 16.00 8.91
C VAL A 150 2.08 15.43 7.72
N VAL A 151 2.00 16.14 6.61
CA VAL A 151 2.73 15.86 5.38
C VAL A 151 3.85 16.89 5.25
N GLU A 152 5.05 16.44 4.97
CA GLU A 152 6.23 17.29 4.80
C GLU A 152 6.33 17.83 3.38
N LYS A 153 6.99 18.98 3.23
CA LYS A 153 7.45 19.43 1.90
C LYS A 153 8.68 18.64 1.48
N ASP A 154 8.78 18.35 0.18
CA ASP A 154 9.97 17.74 -0.41
C ASP A 154 11.02 18.82 -0.70
N ASN A 155 12.04 18.89 0.15
CA ASN A 155 13.20 19.75 0.00
C ASN A 155 14.47 18.93 -0.35
N GLY A 156 14.30 17.70 -0.86
CA GLY A 156 15.39 16.76 -1.13
C GLY A 156 15.92 16.02 0.10
N GLN A 157 15.29 16.18 1.27
CA GLN A 157 15.72 15.56 2.53
C GLN A 157 15.64 14.03 2.54
N TYR A 158 14.94 13.43 1.57
CA TYR A 158 14.75 11.98 1.43
C TYR A 158 15.05 11.51 0.00
N ASP A 159 16.15 12.00 -0.60
CA ASP A 159 16.57 11.66 -1.97
C ASP A 159 17.56 10.49 -2.03
N ASP A 160 17.88 9.87 -0.91
CA ASP A 160 18.68 8.65 -0.83
C ASP A 160 17.82 7.39 -0.94
N PRO A 161 18.26 6.36 -1.71
CA PRO A 161 17.66 5.04 -1.67
C PRO A 161 17.67 4.48 -0.26
N CYS A 162 16.55 3.92 0.20
CA CYS A 162 16.50 3.38 1.55
C CYS A 162 15.65 2.11 1.63
N GLU A 163 16.04 1.20 2.51
CA GLU A 163 15.24 0.05 2.87
C GLU A 163 14.02 0.51 3.67
N ILE A 164 12.84 -0.05 3.34
CA ILE A 164 11.57 0.32 3.93
C ILE A 164 10.81 -0.93 4.38
N PHE A 165 9.85 -0.75 5.27
CA PHE A 165 9.01 -1.86 5.72
C PHE A 165 7.95 -2.23 4.70
N TRP A 166 7.28 -1.24 4.09
CA TRP A 166 6.25 -1.46 3.09
C TRP A 166 6.31 -0.43 1.97
N ALA A 167 6.03 -0.90 0.77
CA ALA A 167 5.82 -0.08 -0.41
C ALA A 167 4.32 0.13 -0.64
N THR A 168 3.95 1.32 -1.13
CA THR A 168 2.56 1.70 -1.32
C THR A 168 1.89 0.97 -2.47
N GLY A 169 0.64 0.53 -2.28
CA GLY A 169 -0.19 0.01 -3.36
C GLY A 169 -0.53 1.01 -4.46
N ALA A 170 -0.24 2.30 -4.26
CA ALA A 170 -0.43 3.31 -5.31
C ALA A 170 0.53 3.13 -6.49
N CYS A 171 1.81 2.75 -6.21
CA CYS A 171 2.79 2.35 -7.21
C CYS A 171 3.84 1.43 -6.57
N LEU A 172 3.73 0.14 -6.82
CA LEU A 172 4.56 -0.91 -6.28
C LEU A 172 5.14 -1.74 -7.41
N MET A 173 6.47 -1.73 -7.59
CA MET A 173 7.16 -2.70 -8.44
C MET A 173 7.58 -3.90 -7.61
N ILE A 174 7.28 -5.12 -8.09
CA ILE A 174 7.53 -6.36 -7.37
C ILE A 174 7.93 -7.49 -8.32
N ARG A 175 8.86 -8.35 -7.88
CA ARG A 175 9.15 -9.59 -8.60
C ARG A 175 7.92 -10.50 -8.62
N SER A 176 7.56 -10.98 -9.79
CA SER A 176 6.38 -11.85 -9.94
C SER A 176 6.52 -13.14 -9.13
N GLU A 177 7.71 -13.73 -9.09
CA GLU A 177 8.00 -14.91 -8.28
C GLU A 177 7.76 -14.65 -6.78
N ASP A 178 8.28 -13.53 -6.24
CA ASP A 178 8.11 -13.18 -4.83
C ASP A 178 6.65 -12.85 -4.50
N TYR A 179 5.92 -12.19 -5.43
CA TYR A 179 4.49 -11.93 -5.25
C TYR A 179 3.72 -13.23 -5.04
N TRP A 180 3.89 -14.20 -5.94
CA TRP A 180 3.17 -15.48 -5.84
C TRP A 180 3.70 -16.38 -4.72
N LYS A 181 4.99 -16.39 -4.44
CA LYS A 181 5.59 -17.13 -3.32
C LYS A 181 5.06 -16.64 -1.96
N ALA A 182 4.88 -15.33 -1.81
CA ALA A 182 4.25 -14.76 -0.62
C ALA A 182 2.72 -14.97 -0.59
N GLY A 183 2.09 -15.48 -1.66
CA GLY A 183 0.66 -15.76 -1.78
C GLY A 183 -0.19 -14.60 -2.29
N GLY A 184 0.44 -13.61 -2.93
CA GLY A 184 -0.25 -12.42 -3.47
C GLY A 184 -0.82 -11.50 -2.38
N LEU A 185 -1.72 -10.60 -2.78
CA LEU A 185 -2.50 -9.79 -1.84
C LEU A 185 -3.59 -10.63 -1.18
N ASP A 186 -3.92 -10.40 0.07
CA ASP A 186 -5.02 -11.13 0.72
C ASP A 186 -6.38 -10.54 0.29
N GLY A 187 -7.04 -11.20 -0.67
CA GLY A 187 -8.31 -10.75 -1.25
C GLY A 187 -9.43 -10.48 -0.26
N ARG A 188 -9.38 -11.11 0.92
CA ARG A 188 -10.36 -10.88 2.01
C ARG A 188 -10.29 -9.48 2.59
N PHE A 189 -9.16 -8.76 2.42
CA PHE A 189 -9.03 -7.37 2.88
C PHE A 189 -9.89 -6.41 2.07
N PHE A 190 -10.17 -6.72 0.84
CA PHE A 190 -10.88 -5.88 -0.13
C PHE A 190 -10.07 -4.63 -0.52
N ALA A 191 -9.73 -3.79 0.43
CA ALA A 191 -8.88 -2.59 0.31
C ALA A 191 -8.34 -2.15 1.67
N HIS A 192 -7.18 -1.52 1.68
CA HIS A 192 -6.38 -1.01 2.81
C HIS A 192 -5.67 -2.06 3.65
N ASN A 193 -4.39 -1.87 3.86
CA ASN A 193 -3.40 -2.72 4.53
C ASN A 193 -3.04 -4.03 3.80
N GLU A 194 -3.60 -4.34 2.63
CA GLU A 194 -3.24 -5.53 1.86
C GLU A 194 -1.81 -5.48 1.34
N GLU A 195 -1.35 -4.31 0.90
CA GLU A 195 0.01 -4.07 0.47
C GLU A 195 1.00 -4.13 1.65
N ILE A 196 0.62 -3.61 2.81
CA ILE A 196 1.44 -3.68 4.03
C ILE A 196 1.55 -5.13 4.51
N ASP A 197 0.45 -5.89 4.46
CA ASP A 197 0.43 -7.32 4.79
C ASP A 197 1.32 -8.14 3.84
N LEU A 198 1.26 -7.89 2.53
CA LEU A 198 2.14 -8.52 1.55
C LEU A 198 3.61 -8.20 1.84
N CYS A 199 3.92 -6.92 2.04
CA CYS A 199 5.27 -6.47 2.36
C CYS A 199 5.79 -7.11 3.65
N TRP A 200 4.96 -7.21 4.69
CA TRP A 200 5.36 -7.89 5.93
C TRP A 200 5.67 -9.38 5.70
N ARG A 201 4.85 -10.08 4.93
CA ARG A 201 5.13 -11.48 4.58
C ARG A 201 6.44 -11.65 3.81
N LEU A 202 6.74 -10.74 2.87
CA LEU A 202 8.02 -10.71 2.17
C LEU A 202 9.20 -10.47 3.13
N ARG A 203 9.07 -9.52 4.06
CA ARG A 203 10.08 -9.25 5.09
C ARG A 203 10.32 -10.47 6.00
N LEU A 204 9.27 -11.17 6.40
CA LEU A 204 9.37 -12.41 7.18
C LEU A 204 10.11 -13.53 6.42
N LEU A 205 10.02 -13.55 5.09
CA LEU A 205 10.78 -14.43 4.20
C LEU A 205 12.23 -13.95 3.95
N GLY A 206 12.69 -12.92 4.66
CA GLY A 206 14.04 -12.36 4.53
C GLY A 206 14.25 -11.49 3.28
N ARG A 207 13.19 -11.16 2.55
CA ARG A 207 13.27 -10.30 1.37
C ARG A 207 13.32 -8.83 1.77
N LYS A 208 14.00 -8.00 0.98
CA LYS A 208 14.09 -6.56 1.18
C LYS A 208 13.10 -5.79 0.33
N ILE A 209 12.75 -4.60 0.79
CA ILE A 209 11.86 -3.64 0.09
C ILE A 209 12.52 -2.28 0.13
N TYR A 210 12.52 -1.55 -0.99
CA TYR A 210 13.21 -0.26 -1.10
C TYR A 210 12.29 0.86 -1.59
N CYS A 211 12.61 2.08 -1.15
CA CYS A 211 12.18 3.30 -1.81
C CYS A 211 13.34 3.86 -2.61
N LEU A 212 13.10 4.19 -3.88
CA LEU A 212 14.09 4.68 -4.83
C LEU A 212 13.70 6.09 -5.30
N PRO A 213 14.15 7.14 -4.61
CA PRO A 213 13.73 8.53 -4.87
C PRO A 213 14.22 9.12 -6.21
N GLN A 214 15.14 8.44 -6.90
CA GLN A 214 15.52 8.78 -8.28
C GLN A 214 14.35 8.61 -9.25
N SER A 215 13.44 7.71 -8.93
CA SER A 215 12.13 7.58 -9.57
C SER A 215 11.11 8.45 -8.81
N ARG A 216 10.42 9.35 -9.53
CA ARG A 216 9.42 10.26 -8.95
C ARG A 216 8.11 10.16 -9.71
N ILE A 217 7.02 10.15 -8.98
CA ILE A 217 5.67 10.15 -9.54
C ILE A 217 4.77 11.07 -8.74
N PHE A 218 3.66 11.48 -9.36
CA PHE A 218 2.63 12.29 -8.71
C PHE A 218 1.34 11.47 -8.55
N HIS A 219 0.71 11.58 -7.40
CA HIS A 219 -0.51 10.85 -7.07
C HIS A 219 -1.60 11.81 -6.58
N VAL A 220 -2.82 11.66 -7.08
CA VAL A 220 -3.96 12.47 -6.63
C VAL A 220 -4.36 12.11 -5.21
N GLY A 221 -4.43 10.82 -4.92
CA GLY A 221 -4.80 10.29 -3.62
C GLY A 221 -6.25 10.51 -3.23
N GLY A 222 -6.80 9.58 -2.44
CA GLY A 222 -8.15 9.74 -1.87
C GLY A 222 -9.34 9.56 -2.83
N GLY A 223 -9.07 9.22 -4.11
CA GLY A 223 -10.10 9.15 -5.15
C GLY A 223 -11.21 8.13 -4.90
N THR A 224 -10.91 6.99 -4.30
CA THR A 224 -11.89 5.91 -4.12
C THR A 224 -12.67 6.00 -2.80
N LEU A 225 -12.00 6.31 -1.71
CA LEU A 225 -12.62 6.45 -0.38
C LEU A 225 -12.07 7.70 0.33
N PRO A 226 -12.80 8.83 0.34
CA PRO A 226 -12.34 10.07 0.96
C PRO A 226 -12.16 9.95 2.47
N LYS A 227 -11.38 10.88 3.05
CA LYS A 227 -11.23 11.01 4.52
C LYS A 227 -12.62 11.19 5.14
N GLY A 228 -12.83 10.59 6.33
CA GLY A 228 -14.10 10.67 7.06
C GLY A 228 -15.18 9.69 6.59
N ASN A 229 -14.87 8.80 5.64
CA ASN A 229 -15.80 7.73 5.27
C ASN A 229 -15.72 6.58 6.31
N PRO A 230 -16.82 6.28 7.04
CA PRO A 230 -16.82 5.24 8.07
C PRO A 230 -16.44 3.84 7.55
N ARG A 231 -16.70 3.55 6.25
CA ARG A 231 -16.27 2.29 5.62
C ARG A 231 -14.74 2.21 5.53
N LYS A 232 -14.07 3.32 5.21
CA LYS A 232 -12.62 3.40 5.20
C LYS A 232 -12.03 3.15 6.59
N THR A 233 -12.58 3.81 7.60
CA THR A 233 -12.20 3.61 9.01
C THR A 233 -12.41 2.17 9.44
N PHE A 234 -13.56 1.56 9.12
CA PHE A 234 -13.83 0.16 9.40
C PHE A 234 -12.78 -0.78 8.77
N LEU A 235 -12.49 -0.62 7.47
CA LEU A 235 -11.52 -1.46 6.77
C LEU A 235 -10.12 -1.28 7.37
N ASN A 236 -9.68 -0.05 7.61
CA ASN A 236 -8.37 0.22 8.20
C ASN A 236 -8.18 -0.48 9.55
N PHE A 237 -9.13 -0.36 10.47
CA PHE A 237 -8.99 -0.99 11.79
C PHE A 237 -9.11 -2.52 11.73
N ARG A 238 -10.08 -3.07 10.98
CA ARG A 238 -10.27 -4.51 10.85
C ARG A 238 -9.06 -5.17 10.18
N ASN A 239 -8.63 -4.64 9.05
CA ASN A 239 -7.55 -5.21 8.26
C ASN A 239 -6.20 -5.08 8.97
N ASN A 240 -5.94 -3.94 9.62
CA ASN A 240 -4.73 -3.76 10.41
C ASN A 240 -4.64 -4.78 11.57
N LEU A 241 -5.74 -5.01 12.31
CA LEU A 241 -5.78 -6.04 13.35
C LEU A 241 -5.55 -7.45 12.77
N THR A 242 -6.09 -7.73 11.58
CA THR A 242 -5.90 -9.01 10.89
C THR A 242 -4.46 -9.18 10.42
N MET A 243 -3.86 -8.13 9.85
CA MET A 243 -2.45 -8.11 9.48
C MET A 243 -1.54 -8.38 10.69
N LEU A 244 -1.79 -7.73 11.82
CA LEU A 244 -1.08 -7.99 13.09
C LEU A 244 -1.23 -9.46 13.51
N TYR A 245 -2.43 -9.98 13.47
CA TYR A 245 -2.71 -11.38 13.83
C TYR A 245 -1.95 -12.36 12.96
N LYS A 246 -1.92 -12.14 11.65
CA LYS A 246 -1.22 -13.01 10.69
C LYS A 246 0.30 -13.00 10.88
N ASN A 247 0.89 -11.82 11.06
CA ASN A 247 2.32 -11.62 10.88
C ASN A 247 3.15 -11.51 12.17
N LEU A 248 2.55 -11.12 13.30
CA LEU A 248 3.28 -11.04 14.57
C LEU A 248 3.69 -12.44 15.08
N SER A 249 4.91 -12.53 15.64
CA SER A 249 5.35 -13.71 16.35
C SER A 249 4.43 -14.02 17.53
N GLU A 250 4.33 -15.29 17.95
CA GLU A 250 3.50 -15.69 19.10
C GLU A 250 3.90 -14.96 20.39
N ARG A 251 5.21 -14.69 20.52
CA ARG A 251 5.78 -13.96 21.67
C ARG A 251 5.21 -12.54 21.80
N GLU A 252 5.01 -11.84 20.67
CA GLU A 252 4.58 -10.43 20.64
C GLU A 252 3.06 -10.28 20.56
N LEU A 253 2.38 -11.24 19.91
CA LEU A 253 0.98 -11.14 19.54
C LEU A 253 0.08 -10.75 20.73
N ARG A 254 0.20 -11.47 21.85
CA ARG A 254 -0.67 -11.25 23.02
C ARG A 254 -0.51 -9.84 23.57
N HIS A 255 0.72 -9.39 23.73
CA HIS A 255 1.02 -8.04 24.26
C HIS A 255 0.53 -6.96 23.31
N VAL A 256 0.89 -7.05 22.02
CA VAL A 256 0.49 -6.05 21.02
C VAL A 256 -1.03 -5.97 20.91
N MET A 257 -1.74 -7.11 20.83
CA MET A 257 -3.19 -7.14 20.72
C MET A 257 -3.91 -6.59 21.95
N PHE A 258 -3.32 -6.74 23.15
CA PHE A 258 -3.84 -6.14 24.38
C PHE A 258 -3.66 -4.61 24.35
N VAL A 259 -2.47 -4.12 24.01
CA VAL A 259 -2.24 -2.66 23.89
C VAL A 259 -3.14 -2.06 22.81
N ARG A 260 -3.28 -2.71 21.65
CA ARG A 260 -4.19 -2.29 20.58
C ARG A 260 -5.65 -2.28 21.02
N TRP A 261 -6.03 -3.20 21.92
CA TRP A 261 -7.37 -3.14 22.50
C TRP A 261 -7.64 -1.82 23.22
N ILE A 262 -6.68 -1.35 24.00
CA ILE A 262 -6.80 -0.06 24.70
C ILE A 262 -6.77 1.09 23.68
N LEU A 263 -5.74 1.14 22.82
CA LEU A 263 -5.51 2.25 21.90
C LEU A 263 -6.63 2.42 20.89
N ASP A 264 -7.21 1.35 20.36
CA ASP A 264 -8.30 1.43 19.40
C ASP A 264 -9.58 2.01 20.04
N TYR A 265 -9.87 1.70 21.31
CA TYR A 265 -10.99 2.33 22.01
C TYR A 265 -10.71 3.79 22.40
N VAL A 266 -9.47 4.11 22.76
CA VAL A 266 -9.06 5.53 22.93
C VAL A 266 -9.26 6.29 21.62
N ALA A 267 -8.85 5.74 20.49
CA ALA A 267 -9.09 6.35 19.17
C ALA A 267 -10.59 6.51 18.87
N ALA A 268 -11.42 5.51 19.20
CA ALA A 268 -12.87 5.60 19.00
C ALA A 268 -13.48 6.75 19.82
N TRP A 269 -13.15 6.85 21.10
CA TRP A 269 -13.63 7.93 21.96
C TRP A 269 -13.08 9.29 21.55
N HIS A 270 -11.83 9.36 21.09
CA HIS A 270 -11.26 10.58 20.52
C HIS A 270 -12.07 11.08 19.32
N THR A 271 -12.42 10.20 18.37
CA THR A 271 -13.24 10.60 17.19
C THR A 271 -14.61 11.10 17.59
N LEU A 272 -15.22 10.53 18.64
CA LEU A 272 -16.53 10.96 19.13
C LEU A 272 -16.46 12.28 19.88
N LEU A 273 -15.56 12.40 20.86
CA LEU A 273 -15.55 13.51 21.80
C LEU A 273 -14.94 14.79 21.23
N LEU A 274 -13.88 14.65 20.42
CA LEU A 274 -13.15 15.81 19.88
C LEU A 274 -13.62 16.18 18.46
N ASN A 275 -14.05 15.21 17.65
CA ASN A 275 -14.44 15.46 16.27
C ASN A 275 -15.96 15.34 16.03
N GLY A 276 -16.74 14.95 17.04
CA GLY A 276 -18.18 14.70 16.89
C GLY A 276 -18.53 13.57 15.89
N ASN A 277 -17.55 12.75 15.49
CA ASN A 277 -17.71 11.78 14.41
C ASN A 277 -18.26 10.44 14.92
N VAL A 278 -19.59 10.35 15.04
CA VAL A 278 -20.31 9.13 15.43
C VAL A 278 -20.10 7.98 14.43
N GLY A 279 -19.90 8.31 13.14
CA GLY A 279 -19.69 7.34 12.07
C GLY A 279 -18.41 6.53 12.30
N ASP A 280 -17.29 7.21 12.50
CA ASP A 280 -15.99 6.58 12.77
C ASP A 280 -15.95 5.87 14.12
N PHE A 281 -16.56 6.46 15.16
CA PHE A 281 -16.73 5.78 16.45
C PHE A 281 -17.38 4.39 16.27
N LYS A 282 -18.54 4.33 15.61
CA LYS A 282 -19.24 3.06 15.34
C LYS A 282 -18.43 2.14 14.45
N ALA A 283 -17.69 2.68 13.47
CA ALA A 283 -16.87 1.92 12.54
C ALA A 283 -15.73 1.18 13.27
N ILE A 284 -15.04 1.82 14.22
CA ILE A 284 -13.97 1.19 15.02
C ILE A 284 -14.53 0.03 15.87
N TYR A 285 -15.65 0.23 16.56
CA TYR A 285 -16.31 -0.84 17.32
C TYR A 285 -16.71 -2.02 16.43
N LYS A 286 -17.33 -1.75 15.28
CA LYS A 286 -17.69 -2.77 14.30
C LYS A 286 -16.47 -3.51 13.75
N ALA A 287 -15.37 -2.79 13.48
CA ALA A 287 -14.12 -3.37 12.98
C ALA A 287 -13.54 -4.38 13.99
N ARG A 288 -13.45 -4.02 15.27
CA ARG A 288 -12.98 -4.93 16.31
C ARG A 288 -13.87 -6.14 16.51
N HIS A 289 -15.19 -5.94 16.46
CA HIS A 289 -16.14 -7.05 16.54
C HIS A 289 -16.02 -7.97 15.32
N SER A 290 -15.93 -7.43 14.13
CA SER A 290 -15.72 -8.19 12.90
C SER A 290 -14.42 -8.98 12.95
N PHE A 291 -13.30 -8.35 13.35
CA PHE A 291 -12.02 -9.04 13.53
C PHE A 291 -12.13 -10.24 14.48
N ARG A 292 -12.80 -10.11 15.64
CA ARG A 292 -12.99 -11.21 16.58
C ARG A 292 -13.72 -12.40 15.97
N LYS A 293 -14.69 -12.14 15.07
CA LYS A 293 -15.47 -13.19 14.40
C LYS A 293 -14.67 -13.93 13.34
N TRP A 294 -13.96 -13.18 12.49
CA TRP A 294 -13.33 -13.77 11.31
C TRP A 294 -11.86 -14.14 11.49
N ARG A 295 -11.21 -13.77 12.61
CA ARG A 295 -9.76 -14.05 12.78
C ARG A 295 -9.40 -15.52 12.64
N LYS A 296 -10.31 -16.43 13.05
CA LYS A 296 -10.10 -17.88 12.93
C LYS A 296 -9.98 -18.36 11.47
N ASP A 297 -10.55 -17.63 10.54
CA ASP A 297 -10.44 -17.94 9.12
C ASP A 297 -9.00 -17.72 8.59
N PHE A 298 -8.14 -17.08 9.38
CA PHE A 298 -6.74 -16.82 9.10
C PHE A 298 -5.75 -17.70 9.88
N ASP A 299 -6.22 -18.64 10.69
CA ASP A 299 -5.36 -19.50 11.50
C ASP A 299 -4.37 -20.28 10.62
N LYS A 300 -4.86 -20.91 9.55
CA LYS A 300 -4.01 -21.64 8.59
C LYS A 300 -2.99 -20.75 7.87
N ASP A 301 -3.39 -19.51 7.52
CA ASP A 301 -2.47 -18.56 6.89
C ASP A 301 -1.40 -18.13 7.88
N ARG A 302 -1.78 -17.85 9.14
CA ARG A 302 -0.85 -17.57 10.21
C ARG A 302 0.15 -18.71 10.40
N ASP A 303 -0.32 -19.95 10.52
CA ASP A 303 0.55 -21.14 10.69
C ASP A 303 1.53 -21.25 9.53
N LYS A 304 1.07 -21.05 8.30
CA LYS A 304 1.93 -21.05 7.11
C LYS A 304 2.97 -19.93 7.14
N ILE A 305 2.56 -18.71 7.47
CA ILE A 305 3.44 -17.53 7.55
C ILE A 305 4.49 -17.76 8.64
N GLN A 306 4.08 -18.15 9.84
CA GLN A 306 4.97 -18.33 10.98
C GLN A 306 5.96 -19.49 10.77
N SER A 307 5.54 -20.58 10.12
CA SER A 307 6.43 -21.73 9.83
C SER A 307 7.45 -21.42 8.73
N SER A 308 7.17 -20.49 7.83
CA SER A 308 8.08 -20.08 6.75
C SER A 308 8.93 -18.85 7.09
N ALA A 309 8.64 -18.17 8.21
CA ALA A 309 9.36 -16.97 8.60
C ALA A 309 10.80 -17.28 9.03
N ILE A 310 11.74 -16.53 8.47
CA ILE A 310 13.18 -16.64 8.80
C ILE A 310 13.73 -15.36 9.45
N LEU A 311 13.00 -14.23 9.35
CA LEU A 311 13.42 -12.94 9.90
C LEU A 311 12.27 -12.30 10.68
N TYR A 312 12.42 -12.13 11.99
CA TYR A 312 11.45 -11.46 12.86
C TYR A 312 11.90 -10.07 13.32
N ASP A 313 13.20 -9.85 13.52
CA ASP A 313 13.74 -8.53 13.88
C ASP A 313 14.00 -7.73 12.61
N ILE A 314 12.97 -7.03 12.16
CA ILE A 314 12.97 -6.22 10.96
C ILE A 314 13.23 -4.77 11.38
N PRO A 315 14.37 -4.15 11.01
CA PRO A 315 14.75 -2.80 11.48
C PRO A 315 13.73 -1.71 11.11
N GLU A 316 13.08 -1.83 9.96
CA GLU A 316 12.08 -0.86 9.47
C GLU A 316 10.73 -0.99 10.20
N ARG A 317 10.52 -2.06 10.98
CA ARG A 317 9.50 -2.13 12.02
C ARG A 317 10.07 -1.51 13.29
N ARG A 318 9.76 -0.23 13.50
CA ARG A 318 10.33 0.59 14.58
C ARG A 318 9.91 0.11 15.97
N LYS A 319 10.84 0.09 16.91
CA LYS A 319 10.63 -0.42 18.29
C LYS A 319 9.89 0.56 19.21
N PHE A 320 9.69 1.80 18.76
CA PHE A 320 8.92 2.83 19.49
C PHE A 320 7.42 2.78 19.17
N SER A 321 6.62 3.60 19.84
CA SER A 321 5.24 3.90 19.48
C SER A 321 5.17 5.23 18.74
N ILE A 322 4.65 5.23 17.53
CA ILE A 322 4.47 6.47 16.74
C ILE A 322 3.44 7.40 17.38
N LEU A 323 2.43 6.85 18.08
CA LEU A 323 1.48 7.65 18.86
C LEU A 323 2.17 8.41 19.99
N TRP A 324 3.09 7.77 20.70
CA TRP A 324 3.88 8.40 21.74
C TRP A 324 4.78 9.51 21.18
N GLN A 325 5.50 9.22 20.10
CA GLN A 325 6.35 10.21 19.43
C GLN A 325 5.55 11.44 18.99
N TYR A 326 4.42 11.21 18.33
CA TYR A 326 3.61 12.28 17.75
C TYR A 326 2.85 13.10 18.79
N TYR A 327 2.10 12.46 19.69
CA TYR A 327 1.20 13.16 20.62
C TYR A 327 1.89 13.63 21.90
N LEU A 328 2.85 12.88 22.44
CA LEU A 328 3.47 13.20 23.74
C LEU A 328 4.85 13.84 23.58
N LYS A 329 5.62 13.44 22.58
CA LYS A 329 6.93 14.04 22.29
C LYS A 329 6.85 15.18 21.25
N SER A 330 5.69 15.43 20.67
CA SER A 330 5.46 16.45 19.62
C SER A 330 6.36 16.29 18.38
N ARG A 331 6.82 15.06 18.09
CA ARG A 331 7.65 14.73 16.94
C ARG A 331 6.75 14.42 15.77
N LYS A 332 6.49 15.41 14.93
CA LYS A 332 5.50 15.37 13.87
C LYS A 332 6.06 15.12 12.48
N VAL A 333 7.40 15.15 12.31
CA VAL A 333 8.11 14.91 11.06
C VAL A 333 9.03 13.70 11.21
N PHE A 334 9.27 13.00 10.11
CA PHE A 334 10.03 11.74 10.14
C PHE A 334 11.46 11.95 10.66
N SER A 335 12.14 13.02 10.23
CA SER A 335 13.51 13.35 10.68
C SER A 335 13.64 13.66 12.17
N ALA A 336 12.54 13.94 12.87
CA ALA A 336 12.54 14.18 14.30
C ALA A 336 12.30 12.91 15.14
N LEU A 337 12.04 11.76 14.50
CA LEU A 337 11.85 10.49 15.22
C LEU A 337 13.20 9.99 15.76
N GLU A 338 13.25 9.63 17.04
CA GLU A 338 14.38 8.91 17.61
C GLU A 338 14.18 7.40 17.40
N GLU A 339 15.29 6.71 17.26
CA GLU A 339 15.33 5.23 17.19
C GLU A 339 15.02 4.57 18.54
#